data_4f86d44371cda0205b9e923adde2a3d1
#
_entry.id   4f86d44371cda0205b9e923adde2a3d1
#
_cell.length_a   1.000
_cell.length_b   1.000
_cell.length_c   1.000
_cell.angle_alpha   90.00
_cell.angle_beta   90.00
_cell.angle_gamma   90.00
#
_symmetry.space_group_name_H-M   'P 1'
#
loop_
_entity.id
_entity.type
_entity.pdbx_description
1 polymer ?
#
loop_
_entity_poly.entity_id
_entity_poly.type
_entity_poly.pdbx_seq_one_letter_code
_entity_poly.pdbx_strand_id
1 'polypeptide(L)'
;MKTRNLIATSSLALTMMLGIVATPLSAQQTYTPGVTVEKNTNPEWEADYTATFIYKDKDARDATNVSVSGGFQFYKPEEVQSFANTGDGANIPCYNAYQYQDGMFAGGYNLNGDAANYSMTEIEDEIFEVTIPLPANEYFYAFNIEYSDGSSETNVKDPANPALANDGSDAGWSLFYVGNGETKGQEYINPRTDGKTGTYSFVNYLAEDGTTQPLGIYLPNGYDANKTYKTIYVSHGGGGNEVEWMTIGAVPNIMDNLI
;
A
#
# COMPACT_ATOMS: atom_id res chain seq x y z
N MET A 1 -88.13 54.17 -12.93
CA MET A 1 -87.15 53.29 -13.60
C MET A 1 -85.83 53.56 -12.94
N LYS A 2 -85.32 52.55 -12.14
CA LYS A 2 -84.04 52.67 -11.45
C LYS A 2 -83.09 51.57 -12.01
N THR A 3 -82.10 51.99 -12.71
CA THR A 3 -81.05 51.15 -13.26
C THR A 3 -80.08 50.72 -12.13
N ARG A 4 -79.88 49.46 -11.91
CA ARG A 4 -78.91 48.90 -10.98
C ARG A 4 -77.58 48.58 -11.75
N ASN A 5 -76.49 49.23 -11.32
CA ASN A 5 -75.18 48.89 -11.77
C ASN A 5 -74.68 47.61 -11.02
N LEU A 6 -74.34 46.60 -11.76
CA LEU A 6 -73.56 45.44 -11.24
C LEU A 6 -72.08 45.78 -11.28
N ILE A 7 -71.48 45.75 -10.11
CA ILE A 7 -70.00 45.75 -9.95
C ILE A 7 -69.53 44.32 -10.01
N ALA A 8 -68.74 43.98 -11.03
CA ALA A 8 -68.06 42.70 -11.13
C ALA A 8 -66.72 42.78 -10.39
N THR A 9 -66.60 42.01 -9.30
CA THR A 9 -65.34 41.85 -8.58
C THR A 9 -64.55 40.70 -9.22
N SER A 10 -63.47 41.01 -9.91
CA SER A 10 -62.51 40.05 -10.41
C SER A 10 -61.58 39.62 -9.29
N SER A 11 -61.73 38.38 -8.83
CA SER A 11 -60.73 37.73 -7.91
C SER A 11 -59.54 37.29 -8.71
N LEU A 12 -58.40 37.89 -8.46
CA LEU A 12 -57.10 37.48 -8.98
C LEU A 12 -56.60 36.34 -8.11
N ALA A 13 -56.66 35.09 -8.63
CA ALA A 13 -56.03 33.93 -7.97
C ALA A 13 -54.53 33.98 -8.22
N LEU A 14 -53.76 34.29 -7.19
CA LEU A 14 -52.30 34.21 -7.20
C LEU A 14 -51.86 32.74 -7.03
N THR A 15 -51.52 32.07 -8.11
CA THR A 15 -50.95 30.72 -8.10
C THR A 15 -49.49 30.84 -7.70
N MET A 16 -49.15 30.58 -6.44
CA MET A 16 -47.76 30.37 -6.02
C MET A 16 -47.26 29.05 -6.61
N MET A 17 -46.44 29.13 -7.65
CA MET A 17 -45.60 28.00 -8.04
C MET A 17 -44.47 27.85 -6.99
N LEU A 18 -44.59 26.85 -6.12
CA LEU A 18 -43.42 26.34 -5.37
C LEU A 18 -42.46 25.74 -6.37
N GLY A 19 -41.45 26.49 -6.76
CA GLY A 19 -40.28 25.93 -7.43
C GLY A 19 -39.54 25.02 -6.46
N ILE A 20 -39.67 23.71 -6.65
CA ILE A 20 -38.77 22.76 -6.02
C ILE A 20 -37.40 22.99 -6.66
N VAL A 21 -36.53 23.72 -5.97
CA VAL A 21 -35.09 23.74 -6.30
C VAL A 21 -34.57 22.36 -5.96
N ALA A 22 -34.48 21.49 -6.96
CA ALA A 22 -33.72 20.25 -6.79
C ALA A 22 -32.27 20.64 -6.51
N THR A 23 -31.81 20.49 -5.29
CA THR A 23 -30.39 20.52 -4.98
C THR A 23 -29.73 19.43 -5.82
N PRO A 24 -28.67 19.74 -6.60
CA PRO A 24 -27.98 18.69 -7.32
C PRO A 24 -27.54 17.65 -6.28
N LEU A 25 -27.93 16.39 -6.49
CA LEU A 25 -27.41 15.27 -5.74
C LEU A 25 -25.89 15.30 -5.96
N SER A 26 -25.11 15.65 -4.95
CA SER A 26 -23.66 15.56 -5.03
C SER A 26 -23.35 14.12 -5.38
N ALA A 27 -22.56 13.91 -6.43
CA ALA A 27 -22.08 12.56 -6.74
C ALA A 27 -21.43 12.01 -5.46
N GLN A 28 -21.91 10.88 -4.95
CA GLN A 28 -21.34 10.23 -3.79
C GLN A 28 -19.88 9.91 -4.14
N GLN A 29 -18.95 10.43 -3.37
CA GLN A 29 -17.55 10.15 -3.58
C GLN A 29 -17.33 8.65 -3.32
N THR A 30 -16.77 7.95 -4.30
CA THR A 30 -16.46 6.53 -4.13
C THR A 30 -15.01 6.39 -3.69
N TYR A 31 -14.80 5.80 -2.53
CA TYR A 31 -13.47 5.48 -2.02
C TYR A 31 -13.08 4.06 -2.40
N THR A 32 -11.88 3.90 -2.91
CA THR A 32 -11.34 2.58 -3.26
C THR A 32 -10.36 2.16 -2.17
N PRO A 33 -10.67 1.09 -1.40
CA PRO A 33 -9.73 0.57 -0.41
C PRO A 33 -8.40 0.15 -1.03
N GLY A 34 -7.33 0.24 -0.25
CA GLY A 34 -5.98 -0.10 -0.66
C GLY A 34 -5.02 1.08 -0.54
N VAL A 35 -3.89 0.99 -1.22
CA VAL A 35 -2.87 2.03 -1.27
C VAL A 35 -2.78 2.63 -2.66
N THR A 36 -2.78 3.97 -2.73
CA THR A 36 -2.56 4.72 -3.98
C THR A 36 -1.30 5.56 -3.82
N VAL A 37 -0.40 5.49 -4.81
CA VAL A 37 0.86 6.24 -4.83
C VAL A 37 0.80 7.30 -5.92
N GLU A 38 1.11 8.54 -5.55
CA GLU A 38 1.13 9.68 -6.46
C GLU A 38 2.40 10.53 -6.26
N LYS A 39 2.71 11.39 -7.21
CA LYS A 39 3.76 12.40 -7.04
C LYS A 39 3.37 13.37 -5.93
N ASN A 40 4.32 13.66 -5.05
CA ASN A 40 4.12 14.66 -4.01
C ASN A 40 3.96 16.05 -4.63
N THR A 41 2.91 16.74 -4.24
CA THR A 41 2.65 18.14 -4.62
C THR A 41 2.67 19.10 -3.42
N ASN A 42 2.87 18.58 -2.21
CA ASN A 42 3.00 19.40 -1.01
C ASN A 42 4.45 19.87 -0.85
N PRO A 43 4.72 21.18 -0.96
CA PRO A 43 6.08 21.70 -0.88
C PRO A 43 6.72 21.65 0.52
N GLU A 44 5.94 21.30 1.55
CA GLU A 44 6.46 21.11 2.92
C GLU A 44 7.10 19.73 3.13
N TRP A 45 6.89 18.80 2.21
CA TRP A 45 7.42 17.45 2.29
C TRP A 45 8.53 17.24 1.26
N GLU A 46 9.67 16.76 1.71
CA GLU A 46 10.82 16.54 0.83
C GLU A 46 10.75 15.23 0.02
N ALA A 47 9.91 14.29 0.43
CA ALA A 47 9.73 13.04 -0.30
C ALA A 47 9.06 13.26 -1.65
N ASP A 48 9.51 12.56 -2.70
CA ASP A 48 9.02 12.73 -4.08
C ASP A 48 7.60 12.23 -4.32
N TYR A 49 7.06 11.41 -3.41
CA TYR A 49 5.77 10.77 -3.56
C TYR A 49 4.95 10.87 -2.29
N THR A 50 3.67 10.60 -2.43
CA THR A 50 2.74 10.35 -1.33
C THR A 50 2.08 9.00 -1.51
N ALA A 51 1.86 8.30 -0.40
CA ALA A 51 1.04 7.10 -0.35
C ALA A 51 -0.22 7.39 0.45
N THR A 52 -1.37 7.25 -0.16
CA THR A 52 -2.69 7.36 0.48
C THR A 52 -3.23 5.97 0.76
N PHE A 53 -3.45 5.66 2.02
CA PHE A 53 -4.03 4.40 2.48
C PHE A 53 -5.49 4.62 2.78
N ILE A 54 -6.35 3.76 2.23
CA ILE A 54 -7.78 3.72 2.52
C ILE A 54 -8.11 2.32 3.08
N TYR A 55 -8.52 2.29 4.33
CA TYR A 55 -9.07 1.10 4.96
C TYR A 55 -10.59 1.19 5.03
N LYS A 56 -11.27 0.10 4.69
CA LYS A 56 -12.71 -0.03 4.89
C LYS A 56 -12.96 -1.24 5.78
N ASP A 57 -13.66 -1.04 6.89
CA ASP A 57 -14.10 -2.16 7.72
C ASP A 57 -15.13 -2.99 6.94
N LYS A 58 -14.80 -4.26 6.73
CA LYS A 58 -15.64 -5.19 5.96
C LYS A 58 -16.55 -6.05 6.84
N ASP A 59 -16.22 -6.12 8.13
CA ASP A 59 -16.85 -7.06 9.05
C ASP A 59 -17.97 -6.42 9.87
N ALA A 60 -18.27 -5.13 9.64
CA ALA A 60 -19.28 -4.34 10.36
C ALA A 60 -19.16 -4.46 11.89
N ARG A 61 -17.91 -4.53 12.40
CA ARG A 61 -17.63 -4.60 13.84
C ARG A 61 -17.50 -3.24 14.48
N ASP A 62 -17.74 -2.18 13.70
CA ASP A 62 -17.70 -0.81 14.16
C ASP A 62 -16.26 -0.41 14.61
N ALA A 63 -15.36 -0.28 13.64
CA ALA A 63 -14.01 0.19 13.88
C ALA A 63 -14.05 1.64 14.37
N THR A 64 -13.44 1.91 15.51
CA THR A 64 -13.44 3.24 16.14
C THR A 64 -12.10 3.95 15.97
N ASN A 65 -11.03 3.20 15.76
CA ASN A 65 -9.71 3.74 15.50
C ASN A 65 -8.93 2.80 14.57
N VAL A 66 -8.38 3.35 13.51
CA VAL A 66 -7.54 2.62 12.58
C VAL A 66 -6.22 3.35 12.43
N SER A 67 -5.14 2.60 12.36
CA SER A 67 -3.83 3.12 12.04
C SER A 67 -3.12 2.20 11.06
N VAL A 68 -2.25 2.77 10.23
CA VAL A 68 -1.34 2.03 9.37
C VAL A 68 0.05 2.02 10.00
N SER A 69 0.65 0.84 10.08
CA SER A 69 2.03 0.65 10.51
C SER A 69 2.86 0.02 9.40
N GLY A 70 4.16 0.32 9.37
CA GLY A 70 5.02 -0.21 8.31
C GLY A 70 6.44 0.30 8.39
N GLY A 71 7.20 0.02 7.32
CA GLY A 71 8.59 0.44 7.17
C GLY A 71 8.76 1.94 6.86
N PHE A 72 7.93 2.80 7.44
CA PHE A 72 7.87 4.24 7.16
C PHE A 72 8.72 5.06 8.14
N GLN A 73 9.88 4.52 8.51
CA GLN A 73 10.85 5.15 9.40
C GLN A 73 12.14 5.41 8.65
N PHE A 74 12.72 6.56 8.92
CA PHE A 74 13.87 7.03 8.20
C PHE A 74 15.02 7.34 9.15
N TYR A 75 16.23 7.16 8.65
CA TYR A 75 17.47 7.32 9.42
C TYR A 75 18.46 8.13 8.60
N LYS A 76 19.25 8.96 9.28
CA LYS A 76 20.39 9.65 8.68
C LYS A 76 21.61 8.73 8.69
N PRO A 77 22.28 8.54 7.54
CA PRO A 77 23.44 7.66 7.45
C PRO A 77 24.53 7.97 8.48
N GLU A 78 24.81 9.24 8.73
CA GLU A 78 25.84 9.70 9.69
C GLU A 78 25.48 9.37 11.14
N GLU A 79 24.21 9.39 11.51
CA GLU A 79 23.74 9.03 12.84
C GLU A 79 23.86 7.52 13.07
N VAL A 80 23.42 6.71 12.09
CA VAL A 80 23.59 5.24 12.17
C VAL A 80 25.06 4.84 12.24
N GLN A 81 25.93 5.45 11.44
CA GLN A 81 27.37 5.19 11.46
C GLN A 81 27.99 5.53 12.83
N SER A 82 27.55 6.60 13.47
CA SER A 82 28.01 6.99 14.81
C SER A 82 27.68 5.93 15.85
N PHE A 83 26.45 5.40 15.83
CA PHE A 83 26.00 4.35 16.76
C PHE A 83 26.65 2.99 16.50
N ALA A 84 26.88 2.62 15.23
CA ALA A 84 27.58 1.39 14.89
C ALA A 84 28.98 1.30 15.52
N ASN A 85 29.64 2.44 15.72
CA ASN A 85 30.96 2.52 16.34
C ASN A 85 30.92 2.46 17.89
N THR A 86 29.77 2.70 18.51
CA THR A 86 29.62 2.72 19.98
C THR A 86 28.94 1.47 20.53
N GLY A 87 28.38 0.62 19.69
CA GLY A 87 27.66 -0.60 20.10
C GLY A 87 26.30 -0.36 20.78
N ASP A 88 25.84 0.88 20.82
CA ASP A 88 24.56 1.27 21.46
C ASP A 88 23.47 1.47 20.39
N GLY A 89 23.06 0.38 19.75
CA GLY A 89 22.03 0.39 18.69
C GLY A 89 20.62 0.78 19.19
N ALA A 90 20.42 0.84 20.50
CA ALA A 90 19.08 1.09 21.08
C ALA A 90 18.61 2.55 20.99
N ASN A 91 19.48 3.50 20.62
CA ASN A 91 19.21 4.93 20.66
C ASN A 91 19.48 5.65 19.32
N ILE A 92 19.40 4.95 18.19
CA ILE A 92 19.54 5.61 16.89
C ILE A 92 18.33 6.51 16.66
N PRO A 93 18.52 7.84 16.42
CA PRO A 93 17.41 8.73 16.10
C PRO A 93 16.61 8.21 14.90
N CYS A 94 15.31 8.15 15.07
CA CYS A 94 14.37 7.69 14.08
C CYS A 94 13.42 8.82 13.70
N TYR A 95 13.21 9.03 12.43
CA TYR A 95 12.37 10.07 11.86
C TYR A 95 11.14 9.45 11.21
N ASN A 96 9.97 10.00 11.47
CA ASN A 96 8.76 9.57 10.77
C ASN A 96 8.72 10.10 9.32
N ALA A 97 7.77 9.64 8.51
CA ALA A 97 7.69 9.99 7.10
C ALA A 97 7.51 11.51 6.85
N TYR A 98 6.81 12.22 7.73
CA TYR A 98 6.64 13.69 7.61
C TYR A 98 7.92 14.48 7.94
N GLN A 99 8.92 13.81 8.54
CA GLN A 99 10.22 14.37 8.88
C GLN A 99 11.32 13.90 7.92
N TYR A 100 10.95 13.13 6.89
CA TYR A 100 11.90 12.67 5.88
C TYR A 100 12.64 13.84 5.25
N GLN A 101 13.95 13.69 5.09
CA GLN A 101 14.83 14.61 4.38
C GLN A 101 15.62 13.85 3.33
N ASP A 102 15.94 14.51 2.23
CA ASP A 102 16.74 13.91 1.17
C ASP A 102 18.09 13.38 1.72
N GLY A 103 18.45 12.18 1.27
CA GLY A 103 19.62 11.46 1.79
C GLY A 103 19.36 10.53 2.98
N MET A 104 18.19 10.61 3.64
CA MET A 104 17.77 9.59 4.60
C MET A 104 17.42 8.28 3.88
N PHE A 105 17.52 7.17 4.60
CA PHE A 105 17.10 5.86 4.09
C PHE A 105 16.02 5.23 4.98
N ALA A 106 15.16 4.43 4.38
CA ALA A 106 14.18 3.64 5.11
C ALA A 106 14.88 2.49 5.85
N GLY A 107 14.65 2.38 7.15
CA GLY A 107 15.29 1.38 8.00
C GLY A 107 14.69 -0.02 7.93
N GLY A 108 13.75 -0.27 7.03
CA GLY A 108 13.03 -1.55 6.97
C GLY A 108 12.24 -1.79 8.26
N TYR A 109 12.38 -2.99 8.81
CA TYR A 109 12.04 -3.22 10.20
C TYR A 109 13.02 -2.45 11.06
N ASN A 110 12.51 -1.50 11.73
CA ASN A 110 13.02 -0.74 12.82
C ASN A 110 14.38 -1.19 13.40
N LEU A 111 15.39 -0.38 13.19
CA LEU A 111 16.66 -0.57 13.90
C LEU A 111 16.47 -0.51 15.45
N ASN A 112 15.34 0.01 15.94
CA ASN A 112 15.00 0.18 17.36
C ASN A 112 13.83 -0.70 17.85
N GLY A 113 13.18 -1.50 17.00
CA GLY A 113 12.12 -2.45 17.37
C GLY A 113 10.66 -1.97 17.23
N ASP A 114 10.37 -0.68 16.96
CA ASP A 114 9.00 -0.17 16.89
C ASP A 114 8.63 0.23 15.44
N ALA A 115 7.62 -0.36 14.83
CA ALA A 115 7.11 0.09 13.54
C ALA A 115 6.49 1.48 13.67
N ALA A 116 6.73 2.37 12.70
CA ALA A 116 6.03 3.64 12.68
C ALA A 116 4.53 3.39 12.52
N ASN A 117 3.73 4.07 13.32
CA ASN A 117 2.29 3.93 13.34
C ASN A 117 1.63 5.28 13.05
N TYR A 118 0.78 5.31 12.04
CA TYR A 118 0.12 6.53 11.57
C TYR A 118 -1.39 6.39 11.73
N SER A 119 -1.98 7.21 12.61
CA SER A 119 -3.43 7.24 12.80
C SER A 119 -4.13 7.67 11.53
N MET A 120 -5.20 6.99 11.19
CA MET A 120 -6.06 7.29 10.05
C MET A 120 -7.26 8.12 10.50
N THR A 121 -7.75 8.97 9.63
CA THR A 121 -8.96 9.78 9.87
C THR A 121 -10.15 9.08 9.24
N GLU A 122 -11.23 8.93 9.99
CA GLU A 122 -12.51 8.48 9.45
C GLU A 122 -13.08 9.58 8.54
N ILE A 123 -13.24 9.29 7.25
CA ILE A 123 -13.70 10.22 6.22
C ILE A 123 -15.14 9.96 5.79
N GLU A 124 -15.62 8.77 5.99
CA GLU A 124 -17.00 8.30 5.82
C GLU A 124 -17.20 7.13 6.78
N ASP A 125 -18.44 6.76 7.06
CA ASP A 125 -18.79 5.64 7.94
C ASP A 125 -18.00 4.36 7.59
N GLU A 126 -17.20 3.87 8.54
CA GLU A 126 -16.30 2.71 8.40
C GLU A 126 -15.18 2.86 7.34
N ILE A 127 -14.90 4.07 6.86
CA ILE A 127 -13.83 4.35 5.89
C ILE A 127 -12.80 5.28 6.50
N PHE A 128 -11.57 4.81 6.59
CA PHE A 128 -10.44 5.52 7.20
C PHE A 128 -9.37 5.82 6.17
N GLU A 129 -8.77 7.00 6.26
CA GLU A 129 -7.73 7.47 5.33
C GLU A 129 -6.54 8.09 6.06
N VAL A 130 -5.35 7.86 5.52
CA VAL A 130 -4.15 8.65 5.81
C VAL A 130 -3.28 8.77 4.58
N THR A 131 -2.71 9.96 4.37
CA THR A 131 -1.70 10.20 3.34
C THR A 131 -0.36 10.49 4.01
N ILE A 132 0.68 9.76 3.63
CA ILE A 132 2.05 9.93 4.12
C ILE A 132 3.03 10.15 2.98
N PRO A 133 4.01 11.08 3.16
CA PRO A 133 5.07 11.30 2.16
C PRO A 133 6.09 10.17 2.23
N LEU A 134 6.48 9.62 1.07
CA LEU A 134 7.43 8.52 1.00
C LEU A 134 8.41 8.71 -0.16
N PRO A 135 9.71 8.51 0.04
CA PRO A 135 10.66 8.38 -1.05
C PRO A 135 10.46 7.07 -1.82
N ALA A 136 11.03 7.00 -3.02
CA ALA A 136 10.98 5.78 -3.84
C ALA A 136 11.63 4.61 -3.11
N ASN A 137 10.87 3.56 -2.85
CA ASN A 137 11.32 2.32 -2.21
C ASN A 137 10.21 1.26 -2.26
N GLU A 138 10.53 0.09 -1.73
CA GLU A 138 9.60 -0.98 -1.39
C GLU A 138 9.21 -0.87 0.09
N TYR A 139 7.92 -0.97 0.40
CA TYR A 139 7.40 -0.81 1.74
C TYR A 139 6.45 -1.93 2.13
N PHE A 140 6.63 -2.44 3.33
CA PHE A 140 5.67 -3.30 4.00
C PHE A 140 4.76 -2.49 4.90
N TYR A 141 3.48 -2.88 4.98
CA TYR A 141 2.50 -2.25 5.85
C TYR A 141 1.42 -3.22 6.33
N ALA A 142 0.78 -2.85 7.42
CA ALA A 142 -0.39 -3.51 7.98
C ALA A 142 -1.26 -2.50 8.71
N PHE A 143 -2.51 -2.85 8.95
CA PHE A 143 -3.42 -2.05 9.75
C PHE A 143 -3.47 -2.55 11.19
N ASN A 144 -3.65 -1.61 12.12
CA ASN A 144 -4.03 -1.90 13.50
C ASN A 144 -5.40 -1.27 13.73
N ILE A 145 -6.33 -2.01 14.30
CA ILE A 145 -7.75 -1.66 14.36
C ILE A 145 -8.24 -1.82 15.78
N GLU A 146 -8.95 -0.82 16.29
CA GLU A 146 -9.68 -0.87 17.55
C GLU A 146 -11.17 -0.79 17.26
N TYR A 147 -11.98 -1.57 17.97
CA TYR A 147 -13.41 -1.68 17.76
C TYR A 147 -14.21 -1.12 18.94
N SER A 148 -15.47 -0.76 18.69
CA SER A 148 -16.36 -0.19 19.70
C SER A 148 -16.65 -1.13 20.89
N ASP A 149 -16.50 -2.43 20.70
CA ASP A 149 -16.64 -3.44 21.76
C ASP A 149 -15.41 -3.55 22.68
N GLY A 150 -14.36 -2.75 22.42
CA GLY A 150 -13.10 -2.76 23.15
C GLY A 150 -12.11 -3.84 22.70
N SER A 151 -12.42 -4.61 21.67
CA SER A 151 -11.47 -5.52 21.04
C SER A 151 -10.53 -4.78 20.09
N SER A 152 -9.39 -5.39 19.75
CA SER A 152 -8.44 -4.85 18.80
C SER A 152 -7.78 -5.96 17.98
N GLU A 153 -7.34 -5.60 16.77
CA GLU A 153 -6.54 -6.45 15.90
C GLU A 153 -5.27 -5.69 15.49
N THR A 154 -4.15 -6.39 15.45
CA THR A 154 -2.86 -5.82 15.04
C THR A 154 -2.28 -6.59 13.87
N ASN A 155 -1.49 -5.92 13.04
CA ASN A 155 -0.85 -6.50 11.86
C ASN A 155 -1.86 -7.13 10.87
N VAL A 156 -3.01 -6.48 10.70
CA VAL A 156 -4.04 -6.92 9.75
C VAL A 156 -3.56 -6.60 8.34
N LYS A 157 -3.46 -7.63 7.50
CA LYS A 157 -3.15 -7.46 6.07
C LYS A 157 -4.23 -6.60 5.41
N ASP A 158 -3.84 -5.75 4.47
CA ASP A 158 -4.79 -5.01 3.67
C ASP A 158 -5.65 -5.98 2.83
N PRO A 159 -6.97 -6.01 3.04
CA PRO A 159 -7.85 -6.87 2.24
C PRO A 159 -7.83 -6.54 0.74
N ALA A 160 -7.49 -5.29 0.37
CA ALA A 160 -7.37 -4.86 -1.01
C ALA A 160 -6.00 -5.22 -1.63
N ASN A 161 -5.01 -5.54 -0.79
CA ASN A 161 -3.66 -5.93 -1.21
C ASN A 161 -3.15 -7.16 -0.43
N PRO A 162 -3.83 -8.32 -0.51
CA PRO A 162 -3.56 -9.45 0.38
C PRO A 162 -2.34 -10.29 -0.01
N ALA A 163 -1.85 -10.16 -1.25
CA ALA A 163 -1.11 -11.27 -1.86
C ALA A 163 0.39 -11.04 -2.02
N LEU A 164 0.90 -9.81 -1.91
CA LEU A 164 2.26 -9.52 -2.36
C LEU A 164 3.33 -9.62 -1.27
N ALA A 165 2.96 -9.58 -0.01
CA ALA A 165 3.91 -9.74 1.08
C ALA A 165 3.89 -11.15 1.66
N ASN A 166 3.94 -12.15 0.82
CA ASN A 166 4.15 -13.50 1.27
C ASN A 166 5.63 -13.86 1.06
N ASP A 167 6.44 -13.56 2.05
CA ASP A 167 7.83 -14.06 2.17
C ASP A 167 7.86 -15.52 2.61
N GLY A 168 6.68 -16.19 2.63
CA GLY A 168 6.50 -17.53 3.14
C GLY A 168 6.41 -17.61 4.66
N SER A 169 6.60 -16.53 5.39
CA SER A 169 6.11 -16.38 6.73
C SER A 169 4.66 -15.86 6.68
N ASP A 170 3.80 -16.29 7.57
CA ASP A 170 2.46 -15.71 7.75
C ASP A 170 2.51 -14.31 8.39
N ALA A 171 3.56 -13.56 8.07
CA ALA A 171 3.85 -12.27 8.64
C ALA A 171 2.81 -11.27 8.27
N GLY A 172 1.70 -11.16 8.55
CA GLY A 172 0.58 -10.23 8.45
C GLY A 172 0.73 -8.90 7.67
N TRP A 173 1.73 -8.80 6.79
CA TRP A 173 2.09 -7.55 6.11
C TRP A 173 1.69 -7.56 4.63
N SER A 174 1.24 -6.41 4.13
CA SER A 174 1.06 -6.16 2.70
C SER A 174 2.26 -5.40 2.15
N LEU A 175 2.51 -5.50 0.84
CA LEU A 175 3.65 -4.90 0.17
C LEU A 175 3.18 -3.93 -0.91
N PHE A 176 3.85 -2.79 -1.04
CA PHE A 176 3.67 -1.90 -2.19
C PHE A 176 4.99 -1.21 -2.56
N TYR A 177 5.04 -0.69 -3.78
CA TYR A 177 6.20 0.01 -4.32
C TYR A 177 5.87 1.48 -4.54
N VAL A 178 6.83 2.34 -4.19
CA VAL A 178 6.78 3.78 -4.43
C VAL A 178 7.81 4.13 -5.48
N GLY A 179 7.40 4.88 -6.52
CA GLY A 179 8.30 5.34 -7.58
C GLY A 179 8.68 4.29 -8.60
N ASN A 180 7.84 3.27 -8.80
CA ASN A 180 8.09 2.19 -9.77
C ASN A 180 8.36 2.73 -11.18
N GLY A 181 9.52 2.35 -11.73
CA GLY A 181 9.94 2.71 -13.08
C GLY A 181 10.53 4.11 -13.23
N GLU A 182 10.52 4.94 -12.20
CA GLU A 182 11.09 6.29 -12.24
C GLU A 182 12.49 6.36 -11.65
N THR A 183 12.81 5.48 -10.70
CA THR A 183 14.15 5.34 -10.15
C THR A 183 14.92 4.29 -10.95
N LYS A 184 16.17 4.59 -11.31
CA LYS A 184 17.02 3.66 -12.05
C LYS A 184 17.10 2.30 -11.34
N GLY A 185 16.71 1.25 -12.05
CA GLY A 185 16.66 -0.13 -11.57
C GLY A 185 15.27 -0.58 -11.14
N GLN A 186 14.37 0.32 -10.75
CA GLN A 186 13.00 -0.03 -10.41
C GLN A 186 12.14 -0.37 -11.63
N GLU A 187 12.53 0.09 -12.82
CA GLU A 187 11.84 -0.26 -14.07
C GLU A 187 11.78 -1.76 -14.32
N TYR A 188 12.70 -2.52 -13.75
CA TYR A 188 12.74 -3.99 -13.92
C TYR A 188 11.76 -4.73 -13.03
N ILE A 189 11.26 -4.14 -11.95
CA ILE A 189 10.29 -4.81 -11.05
C ILE A 189 8.86 -4.75 -11.57
N ASN A 190 8.57 -3.88 -12.54
CA ASN A 190 7.24 -3.77 -13.13
C ASN A 190 6.92 -4.97 -14.01
N PRO A 191 5.70 -5.53 -13.91
CA PRO A 191 5.27 -6.60 -14.82
C PRO A 191 5.30 -6.14 -16.28
N ARG A 192 5.78 -6.99 -17.19
CA ARG A 192 5.65 -6.75 -18.64
C ARG A 192 4.21 -6.79 -19.07
N THR A 193 3.83 -5.91 -19.99
CA THR A 193 2.48 -5.82 -20.54
C THR A 193 2.36 -6.35 -21.97
N ASP A 194 3.49 -6.76 -22.59
CA ASP A 194 3.53 -7.24 -23.99
C ASP A 194 3.26 -8.75 -24.13
N GLY A 195 2.93 -9.43 -23.03
CA GLY A 195 2.63 -10.87 -23.01
C GLY A 195 3.85 -11.79 -23.13
N LYS A 196 5.07 -11.24 -23.14
CA LYS A 196 6.31 -12.02 -23.20
C LYS A 196 6.87 -12.28 -21.82
N THR A 197 6.07 -12.93 -20.98
CA THR A 197 6.45 -13.28 -19.61
C THR A 197 6.87 -14.74 -19.53
N GLY A 198 7.84 -15.02 -18.67
CA GLY A 198 8.19 -16.36 -18.27
C GLY A 198 7.12 -17.01 -17.38
N THR A 199 7.46 -18.14 -16.86
CA THR A 199 6.63 -18.87 -15.88
C THR A 199 7.43 -19.21 -14.66
N TYR A 200 6.81 -19.21 -13.50
CA TYR A 200 7.44 -19.74 -12.29
C TYR A 200 6.53 -20.77 -11.61
N SER A 201 7.15 -21.69 -10.92
CA SER A 201 6.48 -22.76 -10.20
C SER A 201 7.29 -23.17 -8.97
N PHE A 202 6.60 -23.79 -8.03
CA PHE A 202 7.22 -24.37 -6.84
C PHE A 202 7.20 -25.88 -6.97
N VAL A 203 8.36 -26.50 -6.72
CA VAL A 203 8.55 -27.95 -6.78
C VAL A 203 9.26 -28.42 -5.53
N ASN A 204 9.21 -29.71 -5.27
CA ASN A 204 10.01 -30.34 -4.23
C ASN A 204 11.14 -31.14 -4.86
N TYR A 205 12.31 -31.11 -4.24
CA TYR A 205 13.43 -31.96 -4.60
C TYR A 205 13.95 -32.77 -3.39
N LEU A 206 14.57 -33.90 -3.64
CA LEU A 206 15.21 -34.69 -2.61
C LEU A 206 16.65 -34.19 -2.42
N ALA A 207 16.94 -33.67 -1.23
CA ALA A 207 18.27 -33.23 -0.86
C ALA A 207 19.19 -34.44 -0.56
N GLU A 208 20.51 -34.19 -0.55
CA GLU A 208 21.52 -35.23 -0.33
C GLU A 208 21.38 -35.94 1.04
N ASP A 209 20.88 -35.23 2.04
CA ASP A 209 20.60 -35.77 3.37
C ASP A 209 19.33 -36.63 3.46
N GLY A 210 18.62 -36.82 2.33
CA GLY A 210 17.38 -37.56 2.24
C GLY A 210 16.13 -36.77 2.63
N THR A 211 16.23 -35.48 2.94
CA THR A 211 15.07 -34.60 3.21
C THR A 211 14.45 -34.07 1.90
N THR A 212 13.15 -33.83 1.93
CA THR A 212 12.46 -33.17 0.83
C THR A 212 12.46 -31.64 1.08
N GLN A 213 12.98 -30.88 0.12
CA GLN A 213 13.11 -29.45 0.20
C GLN A 213 12.29 -28.78 -0.92
N PRO A 214 11.62 -27.66 -0.64
CA PRO A 214 10.93 -26.88 -1.66
C PRO A 214 11.92 -26.02 -2.47
N LEU A 215 11.54 -25.71 -3.72
CA LEU A 215 12.33 -24.91 -4.64
C LEU A 215 11.41 -24.10 -5.55
N GLY A 216 11.62 -22.79 -5.65
CA GLY A 216 11.03 -21.95 -6.68
C GLY A 216 11.86 -22.01 -7.97
N ILE A 217 11.21 -22.18 -9.11
CA ILE A 217 11.85 -22.24 -10.43
C ILE A 217 11.18 -21.19 -11.33
N TYR A 218 11.97 -20.30 -11.94
CA TYR A 218 11.55 -19.44 -13.01
C TYR A 218 12.11 -19.96 -14.34
N LEU A 219 11.28 -20.01 -15.37
CA LEU A 219 11.64 -20.35 -16.75
C LEU A 219 11.28 -19.17 -17.68
N PRO A 220 12.21 -18.69 -18.51
CA PRO A 220 11.97 -17.54 -19.38
C PRO A 220 10.91 -17.80 -20.44
N ASN A 221 10.35 -16.74 -21.02
CA ASN A 221 9.44 -16.84 -22.16
C ASN A 221 10.10 -17.63 -23.29
N GLY A 222 9.37 -18.60 -23.84
CA GLY A 222 9.89 -19.46 -24.91
C GLY A 222 10.98 -20.45 -24.44
N TYR A 223 11.02 -20.81 -23.17
CA TYR A 223 11.93 -21.85 -22.66
C TYR A 223 11.82 -23.14 -23.45
N ASP A 224 12.98 -23.71 -23.82
CA ASP A 224 13.10 -24.96 -24.57
C ASP A 224 14.06 -25.90 -23.83
N ALA A 225 13.54 -27.01 -23.31
CA ALA A 225 14.33 -27.98 -22.53
C ALA A 225 15.49 -28.64 -23.33
N ASN A 226 15.52 -28.49 -24.67
CA ASN A 226 16.61 -28.98 -25.48
C ASN A 226 17.79 -27.98 -25.65
N LYS A 227 17.64 -26.80 -25.07
CA LYS A 227 18.67 -25.76 -25.09
C LYS A 227 19.39 -25.67 -23.75
N THR A 228 20.61 -25.16 -23.80
CA THR A 228 21.40 -24.88 -22.58
C THR A 228 21.23 -23.44 -22.17
N TYR A 229 20.94 -23.21 -20.91
CA TYR A 229 20.77 -21.90 -20.32
C TYR A 229 21.78 -21.67 -19.19
N LYS A 230 22.12 -20.41 -18.94
CA LYS A 230 22.77 -20.01 -17.69
C LYS A 230 21.77 -20.10 -16.56
N THR A 231 22.19 -20.57 -15.40
CA THR A 231 21.35 -20.71 -14.23
C THR A 231 21.81 -19.73 -13.14
N ILE A 232 20.87 -19.04 -12.53
CA ILE A 232 21.08 -18.18 -11.37
C ILE A 232 20.41 -18.86 -10.18
N TYR A 233 21.16 -19.01 -9.11
CA TYR A 233 20.66 -19.52 -7.84
C TYR A 233 20.53 -18.35 -6.88
N VAL A 234 19.34 -18.18 -6.29
CA VAL A 234 19.07 -17.18 -5.26
C VAL A 234 18.61 -17.90 -3.99
N SER A 235 19.16 -17.48 -2.86
CA SER A 235 18.83 -18.05 -1.56
C SER A 235 18.19 -16.97 -0.69
N HIS A 236 17.12 -17.32 -0.01
CA HIS A 236 16.46 -16.45 0.95
C HIS A 236 17.33 -16.20 2.19
N GLY A 237 16.97 -15.17 2.96
CA GLY A 237 17.58 -14.84 4.25
C GLY A 237 17.12 -15.74 5.40
N GLY A 238 17.62 -15.50 6.61
CA GLY A 238 17.14 -16.21 7.80
C GLY A 238 15.64 -15.93 8.04
N GLY A 239 14.84 -16.99 8.16
CA GLY A 239 13.39 -16.90 8.36
C GLY A 239 12.55 -16.85 7.09
N GLY A 240 13.17 -16.68 5.90
CA GLY A 240 12.46 -16.73 4.61
C GLY A 240 12.28 -18.16 4.08
N ASN A 241 11.76 -18.27 2.86
CA ASN A 241 11.58 -19.54 2.15
C ASN A 241 11.67 -19.37 0.62
N GLU A 242 11.38 -20.44 -0.12
CA GLU A 242 11.45 -20.50 -1.60
C GLU A 242 10.51 -19.54 -2.32
N VAL A 243 9.53 -18.96 -1.63
CA VAL A 243 8.54 -18.01 -2.20
C VAL A 243 9.08 -16.59 -2.24
N GLU A 244 9.96 -16.23 -1.30
CA GLU A 244 10.43 -14.86 -1.07
C GLU A 244 10.92 -14.16 -2.34
N TRP A 245 11.86 -14.76 -3.07
CA TRP A 245 12.40 -14.15 -4.28
C TRP A 245 11.43 -14.13 -5.45
N MET A 246 10.45 -15.04 -5.48
CA MET A 246 9.45 -15.08 -6.53
C MET A 246 8.33 -14.05 -6.33
N THR A 247 8.15 -13.56 -5.12
CA THR A 247 7.13 -12.59 -4.73
C THR A 247 7.74 -11.23 -4.36
N ILE A 248 8.25 -11.09 -3.15
CA ILE A 248 8.85 -9.84 -2.64
C ILE A 248 10.05 -9.42 -3.48
N GLY A 249 10.94 -10.35 -3.80
CA GLY A 249 12.11 -10.06 -4.63
C GLY A 249 11.81 -9.78 -6.09
N ALA A 250 10.55 -9.88 -6.52
CA ALA A 250 10.09 -9.61 -7.90
C ALA A 250 10.93 -10.29 -8.99
N VAL A 251 11.62 -11.39 -8.69
CA VAL A 251 12.52 -12.08 -9.63
C VAL A 251 11.85 -12.41 -10.96
N PRO A 252 10.59 -12.90 -11.02
CA PRO A 252 9.94 -13.14 -12.30
C PRO A 252 9.87 -11.89 -13.19
N ASN A 253 9.44 -10.75 -12.62
CA ASN A 253 9.36 -9.49 -13.37
C ASN A 253 10.73 -8.98 -13.81
N ILE A 254 11.72 -9.07 -12.91
CA ILE A 254 13.10 -8.67 -13.20
C ILE A 254 13.66 -9.50 -14.36
N MET A 255 13.48 -10.81 -14.32
CA MET A 255 13.98 -11.71 -15.37
C MET A 255 13.24 -11.50 -16.67
N ASP A 256 11.93 -11.29 -16.64
CA ASP A 256 11.13 -10.96 -17.82
C ASP A 256 11.63 -9.68 -18.51
N ASN A 257 12.01 -8.66 -17.75
CA ASN A 257 12.50 -7.39 -18.27
C ASN A 257 13.96 -7.43 -18.73
N LEU A 258 14.77 -8.39 -18.25
CA LEU A 258 16.17 -8.55 -18.61
C LEU A 258 16.43 -9.48 -19.80
N ILE A 259 15.50 -10.37 -20.12
CA ILE A 259 15.61 -11.37 -21.20
C ILE A 259 14.73 -10.97 -22.37
#